data_8f3acf611fb8050574dd978da8f5168d
#
_entry.id   8f3acf611fb8050574dd978da8f5168d
#
_cell.length_a   1.000
_cell.length_b   1.000
_cell.length_c   1.000
_cell.angle_alpha   90.00
_cell.angle_beta   90.00
_cell.angle_gamma   90.00
#
_symmetry.space_group_name_H-M   'P 1'
#
loop_
_entity.id
_entity.type
_entity.pdbx_description
1 polymer ?
#
loop_
_entity_poly.entity_id
_entity_poly.type
_entity_poly.pdbx_seq_one_letter_code
_entity_poly.pdbx_strand_id
1 'polypeptide(L)'
;PVVEAMLRAAQIKDHSMVVDLGAGDGRLLFRALEMAENVIAFGYEMHQERFDALSLKAKRTQSVFFQKDIREADLSGADVVFLYLLPTSNAELKAKLLAECKPGCRIVSHDFGMPDWEPEHTERVLAEDRAHTVYRWTVPARAAAAD
;
A
#
# COMPACT_ATOMS: atom_id res chain seq x y z
N PRO A 1 10.32 -10.82 7.29
CA PRO A 1 9.27 -11.80 6.93
C PRO A 1 7.94 -11.17 6.53
N VAL A 2 7.43 -10.20 7.33
CA VAL A 2 6.15 -9.55 7.01
C VAL A 2 6.27 -8.70 5.75
N VAL A 3 7.33 -7.90 5.61
CA VAL A 3 7.57 -7.08 4.43
C VAL A 3 7.65 -7.96 3.17
N GLU A 4 8.38 -9.07 3.24
CA GLU A 4 8.49 -9.97 2.09
C GLU A 4 7.14 -10.62 1.74
N ALA A 5 6.33 -10.98 2.74
CA ALA A 5 4.99 -11.51 2.51
C ALA A 5 4.09 -10.47 1.84
N MET A 6 4.15 -9.21 2.28
CA MET A 6 3.39 -8.13 1.66
C MET A 6 3.81 -7.90 0.21
N LEU A 7 5.10 -7.96 -0.07
CA LEU A 7 5.63 -7.80 -1.42
C LEU A 7 5.22 -8.95 -2.35
N ARG A 8 5.23 -10.19 -1.84
CA ARG A 8 4.72 -11.34 -2.61
C ARG A 8 3.25 -11.18 -2.94
N ALA A 9 2.45 -10.77 -1.97
CA ALA A 9 1.01 -10.55 -2.17
C ALA A 9 0.75 -9.44 -3.19
N ALA A 10 1.61 -8.44 -3.25
CA ALA A 10 1.45 -7.28 -4.13
C ALA A 10 1.61 -7.61 -5.61
N GLN A 11 2.37 -8.64 -5.96
CA GLN A 11 2.63 -9.02 -7.34
C GLN A 11 3.13 -7.86 -8.19
N ILE A 12 4.19 -7.20 -7.71
CA ILE A 12 4.76 -6.02 -8.37
C ILE A 12 5.35 -6.42 -9.72
N LYS A 13 5.02 -5.67 -10.74
CA LYS A 13 5.50 -5.87 -12.12
C LYS A 13 6.29 -4.65 -12.58
N ASP A 14 6.99 -4.79 -13.70
CA ASP A 14 7.71 -3.67 -14.31
C ASP A 14 6.77 -2.51 -14.56
N HIS A 15 7.24 -1.31 -14.31
CA HIS A 15 6.51 -0.04 -14.45
C HIS A 15 5.33 0.12 -13.50
N SER A 16 5.24 -0.69 -12.42
CA SER A 16 4.19 -0.53 -11.41
C SER A 16 4.34 0.78 -10.66
N MET A 17 3.23 1.41 -10.37
CA MET A 17 3.14 2.51 -9.42
C MET A 17 2.65 1.94 -8.09
N VAL A 18 3.45 2.08 -7.04
CA VAL A 18 3.10 1.59 -5.70
C VAL A 18 2.94 2.76 -4.73
N VAL A 19 1.94 2.68 -3.87
CA VAL A 19 1.65 3.71 -2.88
C VAL A 19 1.61 3.06 -1.51
N ASP A 20 2.30 3.66 -0.54
CA ASP A 20 2.25 3.22 0.86
C ASP A 20 1.60 4.31 1.70
N LEU A 21 0.45 3.99 2.27
CA LEU A 21 -0.26 4.85 3.18
C LEU A 21 0.21 4.55 4.61
N GLY A 22 1.01 5.44 5.18
CA GLY A 22 1.66 5.22 6.47
C GLY A 22 3.05 4.58 6.29
N ALA A 23 3.93 5.24 5.54
CA ALA A 23 5.19 4.67 5.08
C ALA A 23 6.20 4.31 6.19
N GLY A 24 6.10 4.93 7.36
CA GLY A 24 7.01 4.65 8.48
C GLY A 24 8.46 4.97 8.14
N ASP A 25 9.33 3.97 8.20
CA ASP A 25 10.75 4.13 7.83
C ASP A 25 11.02 3.86 6.34
N GLY A 26 9.99 3.54 5.57
CA GLY A 26 10.09 3.33 4.13
C GLY A 26 10.59 1.96 3.69
N ARG A 27 10.83 1.05 4.63
CA ARG A 27 11.42 -0.26 4.29
C ARG A 27 10.63 -1.03 3.23
N LEU A 28 9.32 -0.95 3.31
CA LEU A 28 8.43 -1.63 2.36
C LEU A 28 8.58 -1.05 0.95
N LEU A 29 8.50 0.27 0.80
CA LEU A 29 8.63 0.93 -0.49
C LEU A 29 10.03 0.82 -1.08
N PHE A 30 11.08 1.00 -0.28
CA PHE A 30 12.44 0.88 -0.79
C PHE A 30 12.70 -0.54 -1.29
N ARG A 31 12.17 -1.54 -0.61
CA ARG A 31 12.29 -2.93 -1.07
C ARG A 31 11.45 -3.17 -2.32
N ALA A 32 10.26 -2.57 -2.40
CA ALA A 32 9.40 -2.68 -3.58
C ALA A 32 10.09 -2.20 -4.86
N LEU A 33 10.89 -1.14 -4.77
CA LEU A 33 11.65 -0.60 -5.90
C LEU A 33 12.65 -1.62 -6.48
N GLU A 34 13.06 -2.60 -5.69
CA GLU A 34 14.00 -3.64 -6.11
C GLU A 34 13.32 -4.85 -6.74
N MET A 35 12.00 -4.94 -6.66
CA MET A 35 11.26 -6.13 -7.08
C MET A 35 11.06 -6.25 -8.59
N ALA A 36 11.10 -5.14 -9.30
CA ALA A 36 10.89 -5.11 -10.74
C ALA A 36 11.52 -3.85 -11.32
N GLU A 37 11.55 -3.75 -12.65
CA GLU A 37 12.14 -2.60 -13.33
C GLU A 37 11.19 -1.42 -13.39
N ASN A 38 11.72 -0.21 -13.23
CA ASN A 38 10.99 1.06 -13.41
C ASN A 38 9.77 1.19 -12.50
N VAL A 39 9.85 0.64 -11.28
CA VAL A 39 8.82 0.83 -10.26
C VAL A 39 8.93 2.26 -9.74
N ILE A 40 7.78 2.91 -9.59
CA ILE A 40 7.68 4.25 -9.02
C ILE A 40 6.92 4.13 -7.70
N ALA A 41 7.46 4.72 -6.63
CA ALA A 41 6.90 4.60 -5.30
C ALA A 41 6.51 5.95 -4.71
N PHE A 42 5.31 6.02 -4.16
CA PHE A 42 4.82 7.17 -3.42
C PHE A 42 4.47 6.76 -2.00
N GLY A 43 4.98 7.48 -1.02
CA GLY A 43 4.71 7.21 0.38
C GLY A 43 4.11 8.41 1.09
N TYR A 44 3.23 8.16 2.03
CA TYR A 44 2.59 9.19 2.84
C TYR A 44 2.95 8.95 4.30
N GLU A 45 3.51 9.96 4.94
CA GLU A 45 3.94 9.89 6.33
C GLU A 45 3.74 11.23 7.02
N MET A 46 2.91 11.27 8.05
CA MET A 46 2.60 12.50 8.78
C MET A 46 3.64 12.88 9.84
N HIS A 47 4.34 11.89 10.39
CA HIS A 47 5.31 12.14 11.45
C HIS A 47 6.54 12.84 10.92
N GLN A 48 6.84 14.04 11.44
CA GLN A 48 7.88 14.93 10.90
C GLN A 48 9.25 14.25 10.79
N GLU A 49 9.70 13.61 11.85
CA GLU A 49 11.03 13.00 11.87
C GLU A 49 11.15 11.85 10.86
N ARG A 50 10.10 11.02 10.74
CA ARG A 50 10.07 9.93 9.76
C ARG A 50 10.02 10.47 8.35
N PHE A 51 9.21 11.50 8.12
CA PHE A 51 9.12 12.15 6.81
C PHE A 51 10.46 12.73 6.37
N ASP A 52 11.16 13.43 7.26
CA ASP A 52 12.48 14.00 6.97
C ASP A 52 13.50 12.91 6.62
N ALA A 53 13.52 11.82 7.40
CA ALA A 53 14.42 10.69 7.14
C ALA A 53 14.11 10.02 5.80
N LEU A 54 12.84 9.84 5.46
CA LEU A 54 12.40 9.27 4.18
C LEU A 54 12.81 10.14 3.01
N SER A 55 12.59 11.44 3.12
CA SER A 55 12.93 12.39 2.06
C SER A 55 14.43 12.38 1.75
N LEU A 56 15.25 12.21 2.78
CA LEU A 56 16.70 12.12 2.62
C LEU A 56 17.10 10.84 1.87
N LYS A 57 16.51 9.70 2.25
CA LYS A 57 16.76 8.41 1.57
C LYS A 57 16.24 8.39 0.14
N ALA A 58 15.14 9.08 -0.12
CA ALA A 58 14.49 9.08 -1.43
C ALA A 58 15.28 9.77 -2.53
N LYS A 59 16.22 10.63 -2.18
CA LYS A 59 16.96 11.48 -3.14
C LYS A 59 17.63 10.71 -4.27
N ARG A 60 17.95 9.43 -4.06
CA ARG A 60 18.64 8.59 -5.06
C ARG A 60 17.77 7.45 -5.55
N THR A 61 16.46 7.53 -5.35
CA THR A 61 15.52 6.47 -5.72
C THR A 61 14.38 7.04 -6.56
N GLN A 62 13.59 6.15 -7.18
CA GLN A 62 12.36 6.54 -7.86
C GLN A 62 11.19 6.55 -6.88
N SER A 63 11.35 7.28 -5.79
CA SER A 63 10.33 7.43 -4.77
C SER A 63 10.14 8.89 -4.38
N VAL A 64 8.90 9.21 -4.02
CA VAL A 64 8.53 10.54 -3.52
C VAL A 64 7.69 10.33 -2.27
N PHE A 65 7.97 11.10 -1.23
CA PHE A 65 7.23 11.03 0.01
C PHE A 65 6.50 12.36 0.27
N PHE A 66 5.28 12.25 0.79
CA PHE A 66 4.45 13.39 1.11
C PHE A 66 4.13 13.41 2.60
N GLN A 67 4.25 14.58 3.22
CA GLN A 67 3.80 14.79 4.58
C GLN A 67 2.35 15.29 4.54
N LYS A 68 1.45 14.36 4.21
CA LYS A 68 0.02 14.65 4.07
C LYS A 68 -0.80 13.59 4.77
N ASP A 69 -2.02 13.96 5.13
CA ASP A 69 -3.01 13.01 5.60
C ASP A 69 -3.29 12.01 4.48
N ILE A 70 -3.37 10.72 4.85
CA ILE A 70 -3.64 9.65 3.87
C ILE A 70 -4.96 9.84 3.14
N ARG A 71 -5.92 10.56 3.76
CA ARG A 71 -7.20 10.89 3.12
C ARG A 71 -7.04 11.82 1.92
N GLU A 72 -5.93 12.54 1.85
CA GLU A 72 -5.62 13.45 0.74
C GLU A 72 -4.79 12.78 -0.36
N ALA A 73 -4.42 11.52 -0.18
CA ALA A 73 -3.60 10.81 -1.16
C ALA A 73 -4.33 10.61 -2.48
N ASP A 74 -3.61 10.81 -3.60
CA ASP A 74 -4.12 10.48 -4.93
C ASP A 74 -3.79 9.02 -5.23
N LEU A 75 -4.82 8.20 -5.34
CA LEU A 75 -4.69 6.76 -5.58
C LEU A 75 -5.03 6.36 -7.02
N SER A 76 -5.38 7.32 -7.86
CA SER A 76 -5.95 7.02 -9.18
C SER A 76 -5.01 6.25 -10.12
N GLY A 77 -3.72 6.47 -10.01
CA GLY A 77 -2.73 5.80 -10.86
C GLY A 77 -2.09 4.57 -10.24
N ALA A 78 -2.45 4.22 -9.01
CA ALA A 78 -1.77 3.15 -8.28
C ALA A 78 -2.07 1.77 -8.85
N ASP A 79 -1.04 0.95 -9.00
CA ASP A 79 -1.16 -0.47 -9.31
C ASP A 79 -1.24 -1.30 -8.03
N VAL A 80 -0.58 -0.82 -6.97
CA VAL A 80 -0.58 -1.45 -5.65
C VAL A 80 -0.67 -0.37 -4.58
N VAL A 81 -1.51 -0.60 -3.56
CA VAL A 81 -1.60 0.25 -2.37
C VAL A 81 -1.30 -0.62 -1.15
N PHE A 82 -0.32 -0.22 -0.37
CA PHE A 82 0.02 -0.88 0.89
C PHE A 82 -0.62 -0.14 2.06
N LEU A 83 -1.19 -0.92 2.99
CA LEU A 83 -1.81 -0.42 4.21
C LEU A 83 -1.15 -1.07 5.42
N TYR A 84 -0.51 -0.26 6.25
CA TYR A 84 0.05 -0.69 7.53
C TYR A 84 -0.53 0.21 8.61
N LEU A 85 -1.86 0.15 8.75
CA LEU A 85 -2.66 1.10 9.51
C LEU A 85 -3.46 0.41 10.60
N LEU A 86 -3.99 1.22 11.53
CA LEU A 86 -4.91 0.75 12.56
C LEU A 86 -6.28 0.41 11.94
N PRO A 87 -7.07 -0.49 12.57
CA PRO A 87 -8.36 -0.94 12.02
C PRO A 87 -9.33 0.20 11.66
N THR A 88 -9.36 1.24 12.47
CA THR A 88 -10.22 2.41 12.23
C THR A 88 -9.87 3.12 10.92
N SER A 89 -8.59 3.21 10.61
CA SER A 89 -8.12 3.82 9.36
C SER A 89 -8.52 2.98 8.14
N ASN A 90 -8.45 1.65 8.25
CA ASN A 90 -8.85 0.76 7.15
C ASN A 90 -10.33 0.90 6.83
N ALA A 91 -11.19 1.00 7.85
CA ALA A 91 -12.63 1.20 7.66
C ALA A 91 -12.92 2.51 6.92
N GLU A 92 -12.25 3.59 7.30
CA GLU A 92 -12.40 4.89 6.66
C GLU A 92 -11.89 4.89 5.21
N LEU A 93 -10.84 4.14 4.94
CA LEU A 93 -10.21 4.12 3.62
C LEU A 93 -10.96 3.27 2.61
N LYS A 94 -11.78 2.31 3.03
CA LYS A 94 -12.46 1.40 2.10
C LYS A 94 -13.20 2.14 0.98
N ALA A 95 -14.02 3.13 1.34
CA ALA A 95 -14.80 3.89 0.38
C ALA A 95 -13.88 4.64 -0.61
N LYS A 96 -12.80 5.22 -0.10
CA LYS A 96 -11.81 5.92 -0.92
C LYS A 96 -11.13 4.98 -1.90
N LEU A 97 -10.71 3.81 -1.44
CA LEU A 97 -10.04 2.81 -2.28
C LEU A 97 -10.94 2.35 -3.42
N LEU A 98 -12.20 2.05 -3.11
CA LEU A 98 -13.16 1.60 -4.11
C LEU A 98 -13.54 2.69 -5.11
N ALA A 99 -13.53 3.95 -4.66
CA ALA A 99 -13.90 5.08 -5.51
C ALA A 99 -12.75 5.56 -6.40
N GLU A 100 -11.53 5.60 -5.87
CA GLU A 100 -10.40 6.25 -6.54
C GLU A 100 -9.45 5.29 -7.26
N CYS A 101 -9.21 4.11 -6.70
CA CYS A 101 -8.29 3.16 -7.32
C CYS A 101 -8.87 2.62 -8.62
N LYS A 102 -8.00 2.45 -9.61
CA LYS A 102 -8.42 1.85 -10.88
C LYS A 102 -8.72 0.37 -10.69
N PRO A 103 -9.62 -0.21 -11.49
CA PRO A 103 -9.86 -1.65 -11.48
C PRO A 103 -8.54 -2.42 -11.68
N GLY A 104 -8.37 -3.50 -10.93
CA GLY A 104 -7.14 -4.29 -10.97
C GLY A 104 -6.07 -3.84 -10.00
N CYS A 105 -6.22 -2.68 -9.36
CA CYS A 105 -5.31 -2.24 -8.31
C CYS A 105 -5.34 -3.25 -7.16
N ARG A 106 -4.19 -3.70 -6.72
CA ARG A 106 -4.08 -4.61 -5.58
C ARG A 106 -3.87 -3.83 -4.30
N ILE A 107 -4.62 -4.19 -3.28
CA ILE A 107 -4.55 -3.59 -1.96
C ILE A 107 -4.01 -4.63 -1.00
N VAL A 108 -2.90 -4.32 -0.34
CA VAL A 108 -2.21 -5.24 0.56
C VAL A 108 -2.17 -4.62 1.95
N SER A 109 -2.75 -5.31 2.93
CA SER A 109 -2.85 -4.83 4.30
C SER A 109 -2.17 -5.77 5.28
N HIS A 110 -1.60 -5.19 6.33
CA HIS A 110 -1.00 -5.92 7.44
C HIS A 110 -1.99 -5.96 8.62
N ASP A 111 -2.31 -7.16 9.07
CA ASP A 111 -3.11 -7.51 10.26
C ASP A 111 -4.60 -7.11 10.24
N PHE A 112 -5.02 -6.14 9.47
CA PHE A 112 -6.39 -5.63 9.55
C PHE A 112 -7.12 -5.78 8.24
N GLY A 113 -8.31 -6.38 8.29
CA GLY A 113 -9.17 -6.53 7.14
C GLY A 113 -10.00 -5.30 6.84
N MET A 114 -10.79 -5.36 5.78
CA MET A 114 -11.76 -4.33 5.41
C MET A 114 -13.16 -4.79 5.79
N PRO A 115 -14.01 -3.91 6.35
CA PRO A 115 -15.38 -4.29 6.66
C PRO A 115 -16.15 -4.63 5.39
N ASP A 116 -16.87 -5.75 5.43
CA ASP A 116 -17.72 -6.22 4.32
C ASP A 116 -17.01 -6.39 2.99
N TRP A 117 -15.70 -6.66 3.01
CA TRP A 117 -14.92 -6.92 1.81
C TRP A 117 -13.96 -8.08 2.08
N GLU A 118 -14.31 -9.26 1.57
CA GLU A 118 -13.51 -10.46 1.77
C GLU A 118 -12.21 -10.39 0.97
N PRO A 119 -11.05 -10.68 1.59
CA PRO A 119 -9.80 -10.72 0.86
C PRO A 119 -9.75 -11.91 -0.09
N GLU A 120 -9.12 -11.71 -1.24
CA GLU A 120 -8.90 -12.80 -2.19
C GLU A 120 -7.70 -13.67 -1.83
N HIS A 121 -6.80 -13.15 -0.98
CA HIS A 121 -5.61 -13.85 -0.53
C HIS A 121 -5.32 -13.48 0.93
N THR A 122 -4.94 -14.49 1.70
CA THR A 122 -4.57 -14.32 3.11
C THR A 122 -3.34 -15.19 3.38
N GLU A 123 -2.31 -14.60 3.99
CA GLU A 123 -1.12 -15.33 4.39
C GLU A 123 -0.81 -15.02 5.85
N ARG A 124 -0.54 -16.07 6.64
CA ARG A 124 -0.08 -15.93 8.02
C ARG A 124 1.42 -16.06 8.05
N VAL A 125 2.07 -15.13 8.74
CA VAL A 125 3.53 -15.05 8.84
C VAL A 125 3.93 -15.05 10.30
N LEU A 126 4.79 -15.98 10.70
CA LEU A 126 5.34 -15.97 12.05
C LEU A 126 6.59 -15.09 12.08
N ALA A 127 6.56 -14.06 12.90
CA ALA A 127 7.68 -13.15 13.08
C ALA A 127 7.57 -12.51 14.46
N GLU A 128 8.73 -12.27 15.09
CA GLU A 128 8.77 -11.58 16.41
C GLU A 128 7.87 -12.25 17.44
N ASP A 129 7.87 -13.58 17.48
CA ASP A 129 7.12 -14.42 18.41
C ASP A 129 5.59 -14.29 18.33
N ARG A 130 5.07 -13.78 17.21
CA ARG A 130 3.62 -13.79 16.98
C ARG A 130 3.26 -14.04 15.53
N ALA A 131 2.00 -14.39 15.30
CA ALA A 131 1.46 -14.52 13.96
C ALA A 131 0.99 -13.16 13.44
N HIS A 132 1.43 -12.81 12.25
CA HIS A 132 0.95 -11.66 11.50
C HIS A 132 0.09 -12.16 10.34
N THR A 133 -0.85 -11.36 9.90
CA THR A 133 -1.69 -11.71 8.76
C THR A 133 -1.53 -10.67 7.67
N VAL A 134 -1.30 -11.13 6.45
CA VAL A 134 -1.25 -10.27 5.26
C VAL A 134 -2.47 -10.58 4.41
N TYR A 135 -3.23 -9.55 4.08
CA TYR A 135 -4.42 -9.66 3.25
C TYR A 135 -4.20 -8.96 1.91
N ARG A 136 -4.82 -9.49 0.87
CA ARG A 136 -4.86 -8.81 -0.43
C ARG A 136 -6.29 -8.78 -0.97
N TRP A 137 -6.64 -7.64 -1.52
CA TRP A 137 -7.85 -7.43 -2.32
C TRP A 137 -7.45 -6.91 -3.68
N THR A 138 -8.27 -7.14 -4.69
CA THR A 138 -8.14 -6.49 -5.99
C THR A 138 -9.37 -5.65 -6.22
N VAL A 139 -9.17 -4.39 -6.60
CA VAL A 139 -10.29 -3.48 -6.86
C VAL A 139 -11.06 -4.01 -8.07
N PRO A 140 -12.38 -4.26 -7.91
CA PRO A 140 -13.17 -4.84 -8.98
C PRO A 140 -13.41 -3.87 -10.14
N ALA A 141 -13.75 -4.41 -11.29
CA ALA A 141 -14.22 -3.60 -12.40
C ALA A 141 -15.47 -2.83 -11.94
N ARG A 142 -15.50 -1.52 -12.21
CA ARG A 142 -16.68 -0.74 -11.91
C ARG A 142 -17.79 -1.14 -12.87
N ALA A 143 -19.02 -1.18 -12.35
CA ALA A 143 -20.17 -1.32 -13.22
C ALA A 143 -20.10 -0.19 -14.26
N ALA A 144 -20.34 -0.52 -15.53
CA ALA A 144 -20.42 0.50 -16.56
C ALA A 144 -21.37 1.58 -16.05
N ALA A 145 -20.92 2.83 -16.10
CA ALA A 145 -21.78 3.92 -15.68
C ALA A 145 -23.09 3.80 -16.44
N ALA A 146 -24.20 3.78 -15.73
CA ALA A 146 -25.52 3.82 -16.36
C ALA A 146 -25.61 5.17 -17.04
N ASP A 147 -25.42 5.15 -18.33
CA ASP A 147 -25.49 6.37 -19.13
C ASP A 147 -26.93 6.82 -19.29
#